data_2a1cf48860213ffc1ddb28c9b34cbdbe
#
_entry.id   2a1cf48860213ffc1ddb28c9b34cbdbe
#
_cell.length_a   1.000
_cell.length_b   1.000
_cell.length_c   1.000
_cell.angle_alpha   90.00
_cell.angle_beta   90.00
_cell.angle_gamma   90.00
#
_symmetry.space_group_name_H-M   'P 1'
#
loop_
_entity.id
_entity.type
_entity.pdbx_description
1 polymer ?
#
loop_
_entity_poly.entity_id
_entity_poly.type
_entity_poly.pdbx_seq_one_letter_code
_entity_poly.pdbx_strand_id
1 'polypeptide(L)'
;MEIYGIGTDIIEISRIEKAINQTSLFKRKVYTEKEIEHIEKKKHPYASYAGRFAAKEAVSKAFGTGVYGFSLSDIEILNDEMGKPYVTLYNTIKEKAKGLTIQISISHSREYAKY
;
A
#
# COMPACT_ATOMS: atom_id res chain seq x y z
N MET A 1 18.74 11.60 -13.91
CA MET A 1 17.80 11.04 -12.89
C MET A 1 18.44 9.83 -12.24
N GLU A 2 18.50 9.85 -10.93
CA GLU A 2 19.00 8.71 -10.18
C GLU A 2 17.85 7.97 -9.52
N ILE A 3 17.94 6.64 -9.51
CA ILE A 3 16.95 5.81 -8.82
C ILE A 3 17.51 5.51 -7.43
N TYR A 4 16.80 5.98 -6.40
CA TYR A 4 17.16 5.72 -5.01
C TYR A 4 16.93 4.25 -4.65
N GLY A 5 15.82 3.69 -5.07
CA GLY A 5 15.49 2.29 -4.78
C GLY A 5 14.30 1.81 -5.55
N ILE A 6 14.19 0.50 -5.67
CA ILE A 6 13.08 -0.16 -6.32
C ILE A 6 12.53 -1.21 -5.38
N GLY A 7 11.21 -1.32 -5.30
CA GLY A 7 10.57 -2.34 -4.50
C GLY A 7 9.44 -3.00 -5.29
N THR A 8 9.30 -4.30 -5.10
CA THR A 8 8.18 -5.05 -5.68
C THR A 8 7.61 -5.99 -4.63
N ASP A 9 6.34 -6.31 -4.78
CA ASP A 9 5.69 -7.25 -3.89
C ASP A 9 4.54 -7.95 -4.60
N ILE A 10 4.19 -9.13 -4.12
CA ILE A 10 3.04 -9.89 -4.61
C ILE A 10 2.38 -10.54 -3.40
N ILE A 11 1.05 -10.53 -3.37
CA ILE A 11 0.31 -11.08 -2.24
C ILE A 11 -0.96 -11.77 -2.74
N GLU A 12 -1.31 -12.90 -2.14
CA GLU A 12 -2.58 -13.56 -2.41
C GLU A 12 -3.72 -12.76 -1.79
N ILE A 13 -4.74 -12.48 -2.58
CA ILE A 13 -5.91 -11.72 -2.13
C ILE A 13 -6.60 -12.42 -0.96
N SER A 14 -6.71 -13.74 -1.01
CA SER A 14 -7.35 -14.52 0.06
C SER A 14 -6.64 -14.39 1.40
N ARG A 15 -5.33 -14.20 1.41
CA ARG A 15 -4.58 -14.01 2.67
C ARG A 15 -4.93 -12.70 3.33
N ILE A 16 -5.11 -11.65 2.54
CA ILE A 16 -5.49 -10.34 3.07
C ILE A 16 -6.95 -10.37 3.55
N GLU A 17 -7.83 -11.00 2.79
CA GLU A 17 -9.23 -11.17 3.19
C GLU A 17 -9.31 -11.87 4.55
N LYS A 18 -8.57 -12.95 4.70
CA LYS A 18 -8.52 -13.71 5.95
C LYS A 18 -8.01 -12.86 7.11
N ALA A 19 -6.93 -12.11 6.89
CA ALA A 19 -6.36 -11.25 7.92
C ALA A 19 -7.36 -10.17 8.36
N ILE A 20 -8.05 -9.55 7.42
CA ILE A 20 -9.05 -8.51 7.72
C ILE A 20 -10.21 -9.09 8.52
N ASN A 21 -10.66 -10.31 8.16
CA ASN A 21 -11.80 -10.93 8.81
C ASN A 21 -11.48 -11.54 10.17
N GLN A 22 -10.21 -11.86 10.44
CA GLN A 22 -9.81 -12.42 11.73
C GLN A 22 -9.73 -11.38 12.85
N THR A 23 -9.37 -10.15 12.52
CA THR A 23 -9.25 -9.10 13.52
C THR A 23 -9.41 -7.72 12.89
N SER A 24 -10.14 -6.84 13.58
CA SER A 24 -10.28 -5.46 13.15
C SER A 24 -8.97 -4.68 13.30
N LEU A 25 -8.05 -5.17 14.11
CA LEU A 25 -6.75 -4.50 14.31
C LEU A 25 -5.90 -4.50 13.06
N PHE A 26 -5.96 -5.56 12.25
CA PHE A 26 -5.18 -5.63 11.03
C PHE A 26 -5.50 -4.46 10.11
N LYS A 27 -6.78 -4.24 9.85
CA LYS A 27 -7.24 -3.17 8.97
C LYS A 27 -6.74 -1.80 9.44
N ARG A 28 -6.86 -1.54 10.74
CA ARG A 28 -6.47 -0.25 11.31
C ARG A 28 -4.96 -0.02 11.36
N LYS A 29 -4.19 -1.09 11.50
CA LYS A 29 -2.73 -0.98 11.55
C LYS A 29 -2.12 -0.74 10.16
N VAL A 30 -2.78 -1.24 9.12
CA VAL A 30 -2.24 -1.21 7.77
C VAL A 30 -2.76 -0.05 6.95
N TYR A 31 -4.04 0.29 7.09
CA TYR A 31 -4.70 1.26 6.21
C TYR A 31 -5.13 2.51 6.95
N THR A 32 -5.08 3.65 6.24
CA THR A 32 -5.62 4.90 6.79
C THR A 32 -7.15 4.90 6.65
N GLU A 33 -7.80 5.79 7.39
CA GLU A 33 -9.26 5.93 7.28
C GLU A 33 -9.70 6.30 5.88
N LYS A 34 -8.94 7.14 5.19
CA LYS A 34 -9.24 7.53 3.81
C LYS A 34 -9.15 6.33 2.87
N GLU A 35 -8.15 5.48 3.05
CA GLU A 35 -8.02 4.27 2.26
C GLU A 35 -9.20 3.33 2.50
N ILE A 36 -9.55 3.11 3.76
CA ILE A 36 -10.66 2.23 4.12
C ILE A 36 -11.96 2.76 3.52
N GLU A 37 -12.24 4.04 3.68
CA GLU A 37 -13.45 4.65 3.14
C GLU A 37 -13.54 4.46 1.62
N HIS A 38 -12.44 4.71 0.92
CA HIS A 38 -12.40 4.56 -0.53
C HIS A 38 -12.59 3.11 -0.97
N ILE A 39 -11.92 2.18 -0.28
CA ILE A 39 -11.95 0.76 -0.63
C ILE A 39 -13.33 0.15 -0.34
N GLU A 40 -13.95 0.51 0.78
CA GLU A 40 -15.24 -0.07 1.19
C GLU A 40 -16.39 0.30 0.24
N LYS A 41 -16.21 1.29 -0.60
CA LYS A 41 -17.19 1.66 -1.62
C LYS A 41 -17.16 0.72 -2.82
N LYS A 42 -16.12 -0.10 -2.94
CA LYS A 42 -15.96 -0.99 -4.09
C LYS A 42 -16.75 -2.28 -3.92
N LYS A 43 -17.16 -2.85 -5.07
CA LYS A 43 -17.90 -4.11 -5.08
C LYS A 43 -17.05 -5.28 -4.58
N HIS A 44 -15.75 -5.26 -4.90
CA HIS A 44 -14.81 -6.31 -4.49
C HIS A 44 -13.66 -5.67 -3.70
N PRO A 45 -13.89 -5.34 -2.42
CA PRO A 45 -12.90 -4.59 -1.65
C PRO A 45 -11.60 -5.34 -1.35
N TYR A 46 -11.65 -6.67 -1.27
CA TYR A 46 -10.45 -7.43 -0.87
C TYR A 46 -9.32 -7.36 -1.88
N ALA A 47 -9.63 -7.33 -3.17
CA ALA A 47 -8.59 -7.13 -4.18
C ALA A 47 -7.91 -5.77 -4.00
N SER A 48 -8.70 -4.75 -3.66
CA SER A 48 -8.17 -3.41 -3.43
C SER A 48 -7.33 -3.34 -2.16
N TYR A 49 -7.78 -3.99 -1.08
CA TYR A 49 -6.99 -4.09 0.16
C TYR A 49 -5.66 -4.79 -0.11
N ALA A 50 -5.69 -5.90 -0.84
CA ALA A 50 -4.49 -6.66 -1.16
C ALA A 50 -3.52 -5.84 -2.03
N GLY A 51 -4.05 -5.15 -3.04
CA GLY A 51 -3.23 -4.30 -3.90
C GLY A 51 -2.52 -3.21 -3.12
N ARG A 52 -3.23 -2.55 -2.22
CA ARG A 52 -2.64 -1.52 -1.39
C ARG A 52 -1.64 -2.08 -0.39
N PHE A 53 -1.92 -3.25 0.17
CA PHE A 53 -0.95 -3.92 1.05
C PHE A 53 0.36 -4.18 0.30
N ALA A 54 0.27 -4.77 -0.89
CA ALA A 54 1.45 -5.05 -1.70
C ALA A 54 2.21 -3.77 -2.07
N ALA A 55 1.50 -2.68 -2.38
CA ALA A 55 2.13 -1.40 -2.68
C ALA A 55 2.89 -0.84 -1.49
N LYS A 56 2.29 -0.91 -0.30
CA LYS A 56 2.93 -0.42 0.92
C LYS A 56 4.21 -1.21 1.22
N GLU A 57 4.15 -2.53 1.05
CA GLU A 57 5.31 -3.39 1.21
C GLU A 57 6.39 -3.06 0.17
N ALA A 58 5.99 -2.85 -1.08
CA ALA A 58 6.93 -2.50 -2.15
C ALA A 58 7.64 -1.17 -1.86
N VAL A 59 6.89 -0.16 -1.38
CA VAL A 59 7.48 1.13 -0.99
C VAL A 59 8.47 0.92 0.14
N SER A 60 8.11 0.12 1.15
CA SER A 60 9.01 -0.21 2.26
C SER A 60 10.31 -0.82 1.77
N LYS A 61 10.20 -1.78 0.86
CA LYS A 61 11.37 -2.47 0.30
C LYS A 61 12.27 -1.51 -0.48
N ALA A 62 11.67 -0.53 -1.17
CA ALA A 62 12.44 0.45 -1.92
C ALA A 62 13.35 1.29 -1.02
N PHE A 63 12.99 1.47 0.25
CA PHE A 63 13.82 2.16 1.23
C PHE A 63 14.89 1.24 1.84
N GLY A 64 14.87 -0.05 1.51
CA GLY A 64 15.93 -0.99 1.89
C GLY A 64 15.89 -1.53 3.31
N THR A 65 15.04 -0.99 4.15
CA THR A 65 14.97 -1.38 5.57
C THR A 65 13.66 -2.08 5.94
N GLY A 66 12.76 -2.27 4.97
CA GLY A 66 11.44 -2.79 5.25
C GLY A 66 10.66 -1.84 6.14
N VAL A 67 9.74 -2.38 6.94
CA VAL A 67 8.91 -1.58 7.84
C VAL A 67 9.63 -1.34 9.17
N TYR A 68 10.75 -0.63 9.11
CA TYR A 68 11.53 -0.32 10.30
C TYR A 68 11.41 1.16 10.63
N GLY A 69 10.89 1.46 11.81
CA GLY A 69 10.74 2.83 12.28
C GLY A 69 9.51 3.55 11.74
N PHE A 70 8.60 2.86 11.05
CA PHE A 70 7.34 3.42 10.59
C PHE A 70 6.30 2.31 10.42
N SER A 71 5.03 2.70 10.26
CA SER A 71 3.92 1.78 10.07
C SER A 71 3.48 1.78 8.61
N LEU A 72 2.86 0.69 8.17
CA LEU A 72 2.31 0.64 6.81
C LEU A 72 1.22 1.70 6.61
N SER A 73 0.51 2.09 7.67
CA SER A 73 -0.48 3.17 7.58
C SER A 73 0.14 4.54 7.34
N ASP A 74 1.46 4.67 7.48
CA ASP A 74 2.16 5.91 7.13
C ASP A 74 2.39 6.05 5.64
N ILE A 75 2.08 5.01 4.87
CA ILE A 75 2.16 4.99 3.41
C ILE A 75 0.72 4.91 2.90
N GLU A 76 0.16 6.05 2.51
CA GLU A 76 -1.23 6.09 2.06
C GLU A 76 -1.29 6.06 0.55
N ILE A 77 -2.11 5.15 0.01
CA ILE A 77 -2.26 4.98 -1.44
C ILE A 77 -3.71 5.27 -1.83
N LEU A 78 -3.88 6.35 -2.55
CA LEU A 78 -5.17 6.78 -3.06
C LEU A 78 -5.10 6.86 -4.58
N ASN A 79 -6.25 7.06 -5.22
CA ASN A 79 -6.32 7.19 -6.67
C ASN A 79 -6.73 8.61 -7.02
N ASP A 80 -6.13 9.16 -8.07
CA ASP A 80 -6.51 10.48 -8.55
C ASP A 80 -7.80 10.37 -9.40
N GLU A 81 -8.25 11.48 -9.98
CA GLU A 81 -9.47 11.54 -10.77
C GLU A 81 -9.45 10.58 -11.96
N MET A 82 -8.27 10.30 -12.49
CA MET A 82 -8.10 9.40 -13.64
C MET A 82 -7.93 7.94 -13.23
N GLY A 83 -7.99 7.66 -11.91
CA GLY A 83 -7.81 6.31 -11.40
C GLY A 83 -6.35 5.92 -11.18
N LYS A 84 -5.41 6.83 -11.40
CA LYS A 84 -3.99 6.54 -11.21
C LYS A 84 -3.65 6.53 -9.72
N PRO A 85 -2.97 5.48 -9.23
CA PRO A 85 -2.58 5.46 -7.82
C PRO A 85 -1.45 6.44 -7.54
N TYR A 86 -1.49 7.03 -6.35
CA TYR A 86 -0.41 7.90 -5.88
C TYR A 86 -0.20 7.69 -4.39
N VAL A 87 1.00 8.03 -3.93
CA VAL A 87 1.43 7.79 -2.56
C VAL A 87 1.54 9.10 -1.79
N THR A 88 0.98 9.11 -0.58
CA THR A 88 1.20 10.16 0.39
C THR A 88 1.89 9.54 1.60
N LEU A 89 2.97 10.15 2.05
CA LEU A 89 3.73 9.64 3.18
C LEU A 89 3.52 10.50 4.42
N TYR A 90 3.55 9.85 5.58
CA TYR A 90 3.35 10.50 6.87
C TYR A 90 4.47 10.11 7.83
N ASN A 91 4.72 10.96 8.81
CA ASN A 91 5.64 10.69 9.92
C ASN A 91 7.08 10.39 9.47
N THR A 92 7.72 9.41 10.08
CA THR A 92 9.14 9.13 9.83
C THR A 92 9.48 8.85 8.36
N ILE A 93 8.62 8.09 7.66
CA ILE A 93 8.91 7.76 6.27
C ILE A 93 8.83 8.99 5.37
N LYS A 94 7.98 9.96 5.72
CA LYS A 94 7.91 11.22 5.00
C LYS A 94 9.25 11.95 5.06
N GLU A 95 9.87 11.97 6.22
CA GLU A 95 11.18 12.59 6.40
C GLU A 95 12.26 11.87 5.59
N LYS A 96 12.24 10.53 5.61
CA LYS A 96 13.21 9.73 4.85
C LYS A 96 13.08 9.94 3.34
N ALA A 97 11.88 10.23 2.88
CA ALA A 97 11.61 10.39 1.45
C ALA A 97 11.79 11.82 0.95
N LYS A 98 12.23 12.73 1.79
CA LYS A 98 12.37 14.13 1.43
C LYS A 98 13.26 14.29 0.19
N GLY A 99 12.74 14.98 -0.81
CA GLY A 99 13.45 15.17 -2.07
C GLY A 99 13.29 14.02 -3.05
N LEU A 100 12.55 12.97 -2.70
CA LEU A 100 12.33 11.82 -3.57
C LEU A 100 10.92 11.87 -4.17
N THR A 101 10.79 11.33 -5.38
CA THR A 101 9.50 11.14 -6.03
C THR A 101 9.20 9.65 -6.08
N ILE A 102 7.98 9.27 -5.74
CA ILE A 102 7.54 7.88 -5.74
C ILE A 102 6.56 7.65 -6.89
N GLN A 103 6.84 6.62 -7.69
CA GLN A 103 5.94 6.18 -8.74
C GLN A 103 5.53 4.75 -8.40
N ILE A 104 4.23 4.45 -8.52
CA ILE A 104 3.74 3.10 -8.27
C ILE A 104 2.84 2.65 -9.41
N SER A 105 2.76 1.34 -9.59
CA SER A 105 1.86 0.70 -10.54
C SER A 105 1.29 -0.54 -9.87
N ILE A 106 0.01 -0.79 -10.08
CA ILE A 106 -0.70 -1.90 -9.47
C ILE A 106 -1.26 -2.80 -10.56
N SER A 107 -1.02 -4.10 -10.42
CA SER A 107 -1.64 -5.10 -11.29
C SER A 107 -2.36 -6.13 -10.43
N HIS A 108 -3.54 -6.51 -10.87
CA HIS A 108 -4.33 -7.53 -10.19
C HIS A 108 -4.52 -8.72 -11.10
N SER A 109 -4.52 -9.89 -10.52
CA SER A 109 -5.04 -11.09 -11.18
C SER A 109 -6.26 -11.51 -10.36
N ARG A 110 -6.83 -12.67 -10.70
CA ARG A 110 -7.96 -13.21 -9.94
C ARG A 110 -7.56 -13.54 -8.51
N GLU A 111 -6.32 -13.95 -8.28
CA GLU A 111 -5.84 -14.41 -6.98
C GLU A 111 -4.78 -13.52 -6.35
N TYR A 112 -4.06 -12.74 -7.13
CA TYR A 112 -2.90 -11.98 -6.67
C TYR A 112 -3.00 -10.50 -7.01
N ALA A 113 -2.42 -9.69 -6.14
CA ALA A 113 -2.13 -8.30 -6.41
C ALA A 113 -0.61 -8.13 -6.43
N LYS A 114 -0.09 -7.41 -7.41
CA LYS A 114 1.35 -7.20 -7.65
C LYS A 114 1.73 -5.74 -7.64
N TYR A 115 2.96 -5.52 -7.25
CA TYR A 115 3.60 -4.21 -7.33
C TYR A 115 5.03 -4.30 -7.76
#